data_80e47c5ba31f5f0282f4e2ce95b1030f
#
_entry.id   80e47c5ba31f5f0282f4e2ce95b1030f
#
_cell.length_a   1.000
_cell.length_b   1.000
_cell.length_c   1.000
_cell.angle_alpha   90.00
_cell.angle_beta   90.00
_cell.angle_gamma   90.00
#
_symmetry.space_group_name_H-M   'P 1'
#
loop_
_entity.id
_entity.type
_entity.pdbx_description
1 polymer ?
#
loop_
_entity_poly.entity_id
_entity_poly.type
_entity_poly.pdbx_seq_one_letter_code
_entity_poly.pdbx_strand_id
1 'polypeptide(L)'
;MTQQATANATFPSVEWFKAIAEIVNKDEGYRRLGTCDAGVGVKVPDLKKYYKLTFEAFEVADVREVSEADAEDTDFWLELTYARWKEMLQNIKANGAADLHHTLNTIDLEEPEGFARSHDGYRRDAFYRFNQTFQYFFDSSSKLDTTYA
;
A
#
# COMPACT_ATOMS: atom_id res chain seq x y z
N MET A 1 -29.44 -16.66 -1.81
CA MET A 1 -28.13 -16.16 -2.22
C MET A 1 -27.43 -15.51 -1.03
N THR A 2 -26.28 -15.97 -0.75
CA THR A 2 -25.52 -15.40 0.36
C THR A 2 -24.74 -14.22 -0.16
N GLN A 3 -25.09 -13.06 0.30
CA GLN A 3 -24.32 -11.88 -0.02
C GLN A 3 -23.08 -11.88 0.85
N GLN A 4 -21.91 -11.84 0.23
CA GLN A 4 -20.68 -11.74 0.94
C GLN A 4 -20.61 -10.37 1.59
N ALA A 5 -20.45 -10.34 2.90
CA ALA A 5 -20.22 -9.07 3.60
C ALA A 5 -18.87 -8.51 3.14
N THR A 6 -18.86 -7.26 2.73
CA THR A 6 -17.61 -6.57 2.43
C THR A 6 -16.80 -6.48 3.70
N ALA A 7 -15.53 -6.84 3.63
CA ALA A 7 -14.62 -6.73 4.77
C ALA A 7 -14.53 -5.25 5.18
N ASN A 8 -14.44 -5.02 6.48
CA ASN A 8 -14.38 -3.67 7.07
C ASN A 8 -13.13 -3.58 7.93
N ALA A 9 -12.35 -2.52 7.75
CA ALA A 9 -11.18 -2.27 8.57
C ALA A 9 -10.89 -0.79 8.67
N THR A 10 -10.20 -0.40 9.75
CA THR A 10 -9.83 0.99 10.01
C THR A 10 -8.46 1.29 9.43
N PHE A 11 -8.34 2.36 8.68
CA PHE A 11 -7.05 2.87 8.22
C PHE A 11 -6.59 4.02 9.12
N PRO A 12 -5.33 4.08 9.56
CA PRO A 12 -4.33 3.03 9.39
C PRO A 12 -4.40 1.97 10.49
N SER A 13 -4.16 0.72 10.11
CA SER A 13 -4.05 -0.38 11.07
C SER A 13 -3.44 -1.60 10.38
N VAL A 14 -2.89 -2.50 11.16
CA VAL A 14 -2.41 -3.80 10.66
C VAL A 14 -3.56 -4.56 9.99
N GLU A 15 -4.74 -4.54 10.59
CA GLU A 15 -5.92 -5.23 10.08
C GLU A 15 -6.30 -4.76 8.68
N TRP A 16 -6.15 -3.46 8.42
CA TRP A 16 -6.45 -2.89 7.10
C TRP A 16 -5.51 -3.46 6.04
N PHE A 17 -4.20 -3.45 6.30
CA PHE A 17 -3.21 -3.98 5.35
C PHE A 17 -3.38 -5.50 5.18
N LYS A 18 -3.67 -6.22 6.25
CA LYS A 18 -3.91 -7.66 6.17
C LYS A 18 -5.15 -7.99 5.35
N ALA A 19 -6.20 -7.18 5.47
CA ALA A 19 -7.43 -7.36 4.68
C ALA A 19 -7.13 -7.23 3.19
N ILE A 20 -6.33 -6.24 2.79
CA ILE A 20 -5.94 -6.09 1.39
C ILE A 20 -5.05 -7.25 0.95
N ALA A 21 -4.10 -7.66 1.80
CA ALA A 21 -3.23 -8.79 1.49
C ALA A 21 -4.05 -10.05 1.22
N GLU A 22 -5.09 -10.32 2.01
CA GLU A 22 -5.98 -11.46 1.76
C GLU A 22 -6.69 -11.35 0.43
N ILE A 23 -7.14 -10.15 0.06
CA ILE A 23 -7.82 -9.91 -1.22
C ILE A 23 -6.86 -10.23 -2.38
N VAL A 24 -5.65 -9.65 -2.37
CA VAL A 24 -4.72 -9.82 -3.49
C VAL A 24 -4.15 -11.24 -3.54
N ASN A 25 -3.94 -11.89 -2.40
CA ASN A 25 -3.40 -13.24 -2.37
C ASN A 25 -4.36 -14.27 -2.99
N LYS A 26 -5.63 -13.93 -3.12
CA LYS A 26 -6.64 -14.78 -3.76
C LYS A 26 -7.03 -14.29 -5.15
N ASP A 27 -6.38 -13.23 -5.64
CA ASP A 27 -6.76 -12.56 -6.88
C ASP A 27 -5.82 -12.98 -8.01
N GLU A 28 -6.38 -13.64 -9.01
CA GLU A 28 -5.61 -14.05 -10.18
C GLU A 28 -5.04 -12.89 -10.98
N GLY A 29 -5.76 -11.76 -11.02
CA GLY A 29 -5.28 -10.56 -11.67
C GLY A 29 -4.00 -10.05 -11.03
N TYR A 30 -3.90 -10.14 -9.72
CA TYR A 30 -2.68 -9.77 -8.98
C TYR A 30 -1.53 -10.72 -9.35
N ARG A 31 -1.80 -12.02 -9.37
CA ARG A 31 -0.77 -13.03 -9.70
C ARG A 31 -0.22 -12.88 -11.11
N ARG A 32 -1.05 -12.42 -12.04
CA ARG A 32 -0.64 -12.19 -13.44
C ARG A 32 0.36 -11.07 -13.60
N LEU A 33 0.52 -10.21 -12.60
CA LEU A 33 1.52 -9.15 -12.64
C LEU A 33 2.94 -9.68 -12.50
N GLY A 34 3.08 -10.95 -12.08
CA GLY A 34 4.39 -11.58 -11.92
C GLY A 34 4.87 -11.54 -10.48
N THR A 35 6.12 -11.95 -10.28
CA THR A 35 6.71 -12.00 -8.95
C THR A 35 7.17 -10.63 -8.51
N CYS A 36 7.09 -10.39 -7.19
CA CYS A 36 7.63 -9.20 -6.57
C CYS A 36 8.25 -9.59 -5.24
N ASP A 37 9.53 -9.31 -5.07
CA ASP A 37 10.24 -9.54 -3.82
C ASP A 37 10.71 -8.19 -3.31
N ALA A 38 10.02 -7.66 -2.30
CA ALA A 38 10.34 -6.35 -1.75
C ALA A 38 9.83 -6.20 -0.32
N GLY A 39 10.62 -5.57 0.52
CA GLY A 39 10.17 -5.09 1.81
C GLY A 39 9.76 -3.64 1.67
N VAL A 40 8.52 -3.32 2.07
CA VAL A 40 7.95 -1.98 1.93
C VAL A 40 7.53 -1.45 3.28
N GLY A 41 8.09 -0.30 3.66
CA GLY A 41 7.63 0.42 4.83
C GLY A 41 6.46 1.32 4.48
N VAL A 42 5.58 1.57 5.44
CA VAL A 42 4.50 2.54 5.29
C VAL A 42 4.51 3.45 6.51
N LYS A 43 4.51 4.74 6.27
CA LYS A 43 4.50 5.73 7.34
C LYS A 43 3.31 6.67 7.25
N VAL A 44 2.64 6.86 8.38
CA VAL A 44 1.68 7.94 8.59
C VAL A 44 2.22 8.77 9.76
N PRO A 45 3.20 9.65 9.48
CA PRO A 45 4.00 10.27 10.55
C PRO A 45 3.21 11.12 11.54
N ASP A 46 2.19 11.83 11.05
CA ASP A 46 1.37 12.68 11.92
C ASP A 46 0.50 11.88 12.89
N LEU A 47 0.27 10.59 12.62
CA LEU A 47 -0.38 9.69 13.57
C LEU A 47 0.62 8.79 14.30
N LYS A 48 1.91 8.90 13.97
CA LYS A 48 2.98 8.06 14.53
C LYS A 48 2.68 6.57 14.33
N LYS A 49 2.23 6.22 13.12
CA LYS A 49 1.91 4.85 12.74
C LYS A 49 2.86 4.39 11.64
N TYR A 50 3.43 3.21 11.82
CA TYR A 50 4.45 2.67 10.94
C TYR A 50 4.21 1.19 10.73
N TYR A 51 4.33 0.74 9.48
CA TYR A 51 4.05 -0.64 9.10
C TYR A 51 5.13 -1.17 8.19
N LYS A 52 5.27 -2.49 8.16
CA LYS A 52 6.16 -3.17 7.22
C LYS A 52 5.37 -4.26 6.51
N LEU A 53 5.41 -4.22 5.18
CA LEU A 53 4.80 -5.22 4.31
C LEU A 53 5.90 -5.98 3.60
N THR A 54 5.81 -7.30 3.57
CA THR A 54 6.74 -8.14 2.84
C THR A 54 6.03 -8.73 1.64
N PHE A 55 6.48 -8.33 0.45
CA PHE A 55 6.01 -8.90 -0.81
C PHE A 55 7.00 -10.01 -1.19
N GLU A 56 6.50 -11.19 -1.49
CA GLU A 56 7.34 -12.34 -1.79
C GLU A 56 6.67 -13.19 -2.87
N ALA A 57 7.37 -13.40 -3.97
CA ALA A 57 6.86 -14.16 -5.12
C ALA A 57 5.53 -13.57 -5.61
N PHE A 58 4.45 -14.34 -5.52
CA PHE A 58 3.13 -13.94 -6.04
C PHE A 58 2.18 -13.47 -4.94
N GLU A 59 2.68 -13.19 -3.75
CA GLU A 59 1.79 -12.85 -2.63
C GLU A 59 2.39 -11.83 -1.68
N VAL A 60 1.54 -11.29 -0.82
CA VAL A 60 1.97 -10.52 0.34
C VAL A 60 2.15 -11.50 1.47
N ALA A 61 3.39 -11.74 1.85
CA ALA A 61 3.76 -12.80 2.79
C ALA A 61 3.59 -12.39 4.25
N ASP A 62 3.75 -11.09 4.57
CA ASP A 62 3.70 -10.62 5.95
C ASP A 62 3.30 -9.16 6.03
N VAL A 63 2.56 -8.82 7.07
CA VAL A 63 2.17 -7.46 7.42
C VAL A 63 2.29 -7.31 8.93
N ARG A 64 3.01 -6.28 9.37
CA ARG A 64 3.13 -6.00 10.82
C ARG A 64 3.26 -4.51 11.09
N GLU A 65 2.85 -4.10 12.28
CA GLU A 65 3.14 -2.77 12.79
C GLU A 65 4.55 -2.80 13.38
N VAL A 66 5.35 -1.76 13.10
CA VAL A 66 6.76 -1.72 13.48
C VAL A 66 7.11 -0.33 14.03
N SER A 67 8.34 -0.18 14.48
CA SER A 67 8.90 1.14 14.82
C SER A 67 9.21 1.92 13.55
N GLU A 68 9.41 3.23 13.68
CA GLU A 68 9.82 4.06 12.55
C GLU A 68 11.12 3.55 11.94
N ALA A 69 12.09 3.19 12.76
CA ALA A 69 13.37 2.67 12.30
C ALA A 69 13.19 1.39 11.48
N ASP A 70 12.32 0.50 11.93
CA ASP A 70 12.07 -0.75 11.21
C ASP A 70 11.32 -0.54 9.90
N ALA A 71 10.45 0.48 9.84
CA ALA A 71 9.79 0.86 8.58
C ALA A 71 10.80 1.38 7.57
N GLU A 72 11.88 2.02 8.03
CA GLU A 72 12.95 2.50 7.17
C GLU A 72 13.97 1.41 6.81
N ASP A 73 13.98 0.32 7.55
CA ASP A 73 14.86 -0.82 7.26
C ASP A 73 14.15 -1.75 6.25
N THR A 74 13.89 -1.21 5.07
CA THR A 74 13.16 -1.84 3.98
C THR A 74 13.79 -1.42 2.66
N ASP A 75 13.30 -1.95 1.55
CA ASP A 75 13.79 -1.52 0.25
C ASP A 75 13.43 -0.06 -0.01
N PHE A 76 12.21 0.31 0.37
CA PHE A 76 11.75 1.69 0.38
C PHE A 76 10.54 1.78 1.32
N TRP A 77 10.19 3.01 1.71
CA TRP A 77 8.94 3.22 2.46
C TRP A 77 8.11 4.29 1.77
N LEU A 78 6.80 4.17 1.97
CA LEU A 78 5.81 5.11 1.44
C LEU A 78 5.39 6.04 2.57
N GLU A 79 5.59 7.33 2.38
CA GLU A 79 5.34 8.32 3.43
C GLU A 79 4.43 9.43 2.93
N LEU A 80 3.28 9.57 3.57
CA LEU A 80 2.33 10.66 3.35
C LEU A 80 1.71 11.07 4.67
N THR A 81 1.23 12.31 4.75
CA THR A 81 0.37 12.71 5.86
C THR A 81 -0.91 11.88 5.83
N TYR A 82 -1.57 11.79 6.97
CA TYR A 82 -2.84 11.07 7.06
C TYR A 82 -3.86 11.61 6.06
N ALA A 83 -3.96 12.95 5.93
CA ALA A 83 -4.89 13.57 5.00
C ALA A 83 -4.65 13.14 3.54
N ARG A 84 -3.38 13.05 3.13
CA ARG A 84 -3.03 12.63 1.77
C ARG A 84 -3.31 11.14 1.54
N TRP A 85 -3.02 10.30 2.54
CA TRP A 85 -3.38 8.87 2.47
C TRP A 85 -4.88 8.72 2.28
N LYS A 86 -5.64 9.45 3.09
CA LYS A 86 -7.11 9.39 3.05
C LYS A 86 -7.64 9.85 1.69
N GLU A 87 -7.10 10.92 1.13
CA GLU A 87 -7.48 11.42 -0.19
C GLU A 87 -7.28 10.34 -1.26
N MET A 88 -6.11 9.71 -1.28
CA MET A 88 -5.80 8.65 -2.24
C MET A 88 -6.77 7.47 -2.10
N LEU A 89 -6.97 7.01 -0.87
CA LEU A 89 -7.82 5.84 -0.61
C LEU A 89 -9.29 6.12 -0.91
N GLN A 90 -9.77 7.33 -0.65
CA GLN A 90 -11.13 7.73 -0.99
C GLN A 90 -11.33 7.81 -2.49
N ASN A 91 -10.31 8.29 -3.22
CA ASN A 91 -10.33 8.33 -4.68
C ASN A 91 -10.42 6.92 -5.27
N ILE A 92 -9.62 6.00 -4.74
CA ILE A 92 -9.65 4.59 -5.15
C ILE A 92 -11.04 3.99 -4.90
N LYS A 93 -11.61 4.23 -3.73
CA LYS A 93 -12.92 3.68 -3.37
C LYS A 93 -14.02 4.19 -4.30
N ALA A 94 -13.99 5.47 -4.62
CA ALA A 94 -15.01 6.10 -5.48
C ALA A 94 -14.94 5.62 -6.92
N ASN A 95 -13.74 5.30 -7.42
CA ASN A 95 -13.51 5.00 -8.83
C ASN A 95 -13.17 3.53 -9.12
N GLY A 96 -12.98 2.73 -8.09
CA GLY A 96 -12.54 1.33 -8.24
C GLY A 96 -11.04 1.18 -8.41
N ALA A 97 -10.34 2.26 -8.74
CA ALA A 97 -8.89 2.34 -8.87
C ALA A 97 -8.50 3.81 -8.82
N ALA A 98 -7.22 4.10 -8.57
CA ALA A 98 -6.73 5.48 -8.54
C ALA A 98 -6.88 6.12 -9.92
N ASP A 99 -7.35 7.37 -9.97
CA ASP A 99 -7.34 8.15 -11.21
C ASP A 99 -5.90 8.64 -11.48
N LEU A 100 -5.70 9.33 -12.62
CA LEU A 100 -4.37 9.76 -13.04
C LEU A 100 -3.68 10.71 -12.04
N HIS A 101 -4.45 11.42 -11.24
CA HIS A 101 -3.90 12.36 -10.25
C HIS A 101 -3.59 11.69 -8.91
N HIS A 102 -4.07 10.46 -8.70
CA HIS A 102 -3.95 9.75 -7.43
C HIS A 102 -3.19 8.43 -7.53
N THR A 103 -2.54 8.15 -8.68
CA THR A 103 -1.67 6.97 -8.79
C THR A 103 -0.43 7.16 -7.91
N LEU A 104 0.17 6.05 -7.52
CA LEU A 104 1.40 6.08 -6.71
C LEU A 104 2.49 6.90 -7.40
N ASN A 105 2.64 6.73 -8.72
CA ASN A 105 3.63 7.48 -9.49
C ASN A 105 3.37 8.99 -9.48
N THR A 106 2.14 9.40 -9.68
CA THR A 106 1.78 10.82 -9.70
C THR A 106 2.02 11.45 -8.33
N ILE A 107 1.61 10.75 -7.26
CA ILE A 107 1.83 11.24 -5.90
C ILE A 107 3.33 11.37 -5.62
N ASP A 108 4.14 10.40 -6.08
CA ASP A 108 5.59 10.45 -5.90
C ASP A 108 6.20 11.70 -6.57
N LEU A 109 5.70 12.05 -7.76
CA LEU A 109 6.16 13.24 -8.47
C LEU A 109 5.70 14.55 -7.82
N GLU A 110 4.52 14.56 -7.24
CA GLU A 110 3.94 15.77 -6.64
C GLU A 110 4.48 16.08 -5.25
N GLU A 111 4.86 15.06 -4.47
CA GLU A 111 5.38 15.27 -3.13
C GLU A 111 6.81 15.81 -3.20
N PRO A 112 7.13 16.90 -2.47
CA PRO A 112 8.45 17.54 -2.58
C PRO A 112 9.63 16.61 -2.31
N GLU A 113 9.47 15.66 -1.38
CA GLU A 113 10.52 14.70 -1.05
C GLU A 113 10.23 13.32 -1.60
N GLY A 114 9.19 13.20 -2.46
CA GLY A 114 8.74 11.93 -3.00
C GLY A 114 7.82 11.18 -2.06
N PHE A 115 7.06 10.25 -2.61
CA PHE A 115 6.20 9.35 -1.86
C PHE A 115 7.00 8.10 -1.45
N ALA A 116 7.76 7.53 -2.38
CA ALA A 116 8.64 6.40 -2.13
C ALA A 116 10.02 6.91 -1.74
N ARG A 117 10.45 6.57 -0.54
CA ARG A 117 11.72 7.04 0.03
C ARG A 117 12.59 5.86 0.45
N SER A 118 13.90 6.02 0.36
CA SER A 118 14.83 4.98 0.75
C SER A 118 16.17 5.60 1.14
N HIS A 119 16.91 4.90 2.01
CA HIS A 119 18.29 5.25 2.31
C HIS A 119 19.24 4.79 1.19
N ASP A 120 18.76 3.97 0.26
CA ASP A 120 19.55 3.38 -0.82
C ASP A 120 18.80 3.51 -2.15
N GLY A 121 19.37 4.27 -3.08
CA GLY A 121 18.75 4.50 -4.39
C GLY A 121 18.55 3.23 -5.20
N TYR A 122 19.44 2.25 -5.08
CA TYR A 122 19.28 0.97 -5.76
C TYR A 122 18.07 0.20 -5.24
N ARG A 123 17.89 0.19 -3.93
CA ARG A 123 16.75 -0.50 -3.32
C ARG A 123 15.45 0.24 -3.62
N ARG A 124 15.49 1.58 -3.66
CA ARG A 124 14.34 2.41 -4.00
C ARG A 124 13.80 2.10 -5.40
N ASP A 125 14.65 1.64 -6.31
CA ASP A 125 14.27 1.30 -7.67
C ASP A 125 13.16 0.23 -7.71
N ALA A 126 13.04 -0.60 -6.67
CA ALA A 126 11.98 -1.59 -6.57
C ALA A 126 10.59 -0.95 -6.69
N PHE A 127 10.41 0.28 -6.17
CA PHE A 127 9.14 1.00 -6.30
C PHE A 127 8.74 1.18 -7.77
N TYR A 128 9.69 1.55 -8.61
CA TYR A 128 9.42 1.76 -10.03
C TYR A 128 9.30 0.45 -10.79
N ARG A 129 10.16 -0.51 -10.48
CA ARG A 129 10.21 -1.80 -11.15
C ARG A 129 8.96 -2.62 -10.94
N PHE A 130 8.41 -2.58 -9.71
CA PHE A 130 7.22 -3.34 -9.34
C PHE A 130 6.00 -2.42 -9.13
N ASN A 131 5.99 -1.26 -9.77
CA ASN A 131 4.95 -0.25 -9.54
C ASN A 131 3.54 -0.77 -9.78
N GLN A 132 3.35 -1.59 -10.82
CA GLN A 132 2.04 -2.16 -11.12
C GLN A 132 1.54 -3.03 -9.96
N THR A 133 2.42 -3.79 -9.35
CA THR A 133 2.09 -4.65 -8.20
C THR A 133 1.65 -3.82 -7.01
N PHE A 134 2.38 -2.77 -6.69
CA PHE A 134 2.03 -1.90 -5.56
C PHE A 134 0.75 -1.12 -5.84
N GLN A 135 0.59 -0.61 -7.06
CA GLN A 135 -0.64 0.07 -7.44
C GLN A 135 -1.85 -0.85 -7.33
N TYR A 136 -1.72 -2.09 -7.80
CA TYR A 136 -2.79 -3.08 -7.71
C TYR A 136 -3.15 -3.38 -6.26
N PHE A 137 -2.15 -3.47 -5.40
CA PHE A 137 -2.36 -3.69 -3.98
C PHE A 137 -3.25 -2.59 -3.38
N PHE A 138 -2.90 -1.33 -3.58
CA PHE A 138 -3.69 -0.22 -3.04
C PHE A 138 -5.04 -0.07 -3.75
N ASP A 139 -5.10 -0.30 -5.06
CA ASP A 139 -6.37 -0.26 -5.80
C ASP A 139 -7.35 -1.32 -5.28
N SER A 140 -6.85 -2.42 -4.76
CA SER A 140 -7.68 -3.48 -4.18
C SER A 140 -8.40 -3.02 -2.91
N SER A 141 -7.99 -1.89 -2.32
CA SER A 141 -8.73 -1.30 -1.20
C SER A 141 -10.13 -0.86 -1.59
N SER A 142 -10.42 -0.73 -2.89
CA SER A 142 -11.78 -0.45 -3.37
C SER A 142 -12.76 -1.56 -2.99
N LYS A 143 -12.25 -2.76 -2.75
CA LYS A 143 -13.06 -3.94 -2.37
C LYS A 143 -13.25 -4.06 -0.86
N LEU A 144 -12.76 -3.09 -0.11
CA LEU A 144 -12.77 -3.07 1.35
C LEU A 144 -13.55 -1.83 1.81
N ASP A 145 -14.38 -1.98 2.83
CA ASP A 145 -15.01 -0.83 3.47
C ASP A 145 -14.05 -0.27 4.51
N THR A 146 -13.52 0.92 4.27
CA THR A 146 -12.52 1.54 5.12
C THR A 146 -13.17 2.55 6.06
N THR A 147 -12.90 2.39 7.35
CA THR A 147 -13.19 3.39 8.37
C THR A 147 -11.89 4.15 8.61
N TYR A 148 -11.98 5.44 8.80
CA TYR A 148 -10.78 6.26 9.00
C TYR A 148 -10.62 6.64 10.47
N ALA A 149 -9.42 6.50 10.96
CA ALA A 149 -9.09 6.79 12.36
C ALA A 149 -9.22 8.29 12.69
#